data_9d491bc52b6d972dd65267d3fdd44b42
#
_entry.id   9d491bc52b6d972dd65267d3fdd44b42
#
_cell.length_a   1.000
_cell.length_b   1.000
_cell.length_c   1.000
_cell.angle_alpha   90.00
_cell.angle_beta   90.00
_cell.angle_gamma   90.00
#
_symmetry.space_group_name_H-M   'P 1'
#
loop_
_entity.id
_entity.type
_entity.pdbx_description
1 polymer ?
#
loop_
_entity_poly.entity_id
_entity_poly.type
_entity_poly.pdbx_seq_one_letter_code
_entity_poly.pdbx_strand_id
1 'polypeptide(L)'
;MFQSLTDKLANAFKKFRSKGKLTEADVKEGMREVKLALLEADVNFKVVKAFINSVTERAVGAEVLESLLPAQQIVKIVNEELIRLMGGETPKINISPKPPTVIMMVGLQGAGKTTHAAKIANMYKQKSKNPLLVACDVYRPAAIDQLKIVGESVNVPVFSLGSKISPVEIAKAGVEHAKKNGHDMVIIDTAGRLHIDEALMEELVKIKSSVNPTEILLTVDAMTGQDAVNVAKTFNDLLDITGVVLTKMDGDTRGGAALSVKYITGKPIKFIGMGEKMDAIELFHPDRMASRILGMGDILSLIEKAEAAYDEKNAKELEKKMREQTFSLEDFLEQMRQLRKMGNLDQLLGMMPGVNAGALKNAQVDEKQMARIEAIILSMTPEERLKPDIINGSRRRRIAKGCGMGVEDVNRLLKQFEQMKKMMKQLSGKGARKMLGRRMGGFR
;
A
#
# COMPACT_ATOMS: atom_id res chain seq x y z
N MET A 1 -6.01 3.06 5.96
CA MET A 1 -4.99 4.13 5.95
C MET A 1 -5.68 5.48 5.95
N PHE A 2 -5.26 6.41 6.83
CA PHE A 2 -5.73 7.81 6.97
C PHE A 2 -7.22 8.05 7.26
N GLN A 3 -8.01 7.03 7.56
CA GLN A 3 -9.46 7.16 7.66
C GLN A 3 -9.92 8.26 8.62
N SER A 4 -9.33 8.31 9.82
CA SER A 4 -9.67 9.32 10.84
C SER A 4 -9.38 10.75 10.35
N LEU A 5 -8.22 10.95 9.72
CA LEU A 5 -7.83 12.26 9.16
C LEU A 5 -8.73 12.64 7.99
N THR A 6 -8.99 11.71 7.07
CA THR A 6 -9.85 11.93 5.90
C THR A 6 -11.26 12.38 6.30
N ASP A 7 -11.88 11.69 7.27
CA ASP A 7 -13.23 12.03 7.74
C ASP A 7 -13.28 13.43 8.36
N LYS A 8 -12.26 13.81 9.14
CA LYS A 8 -12.18 15.13 9.78
C LYS A 8 -11.96 16.23 8.76
N LEU A 9 -11.05 16.04 7.80
CA LEU A 9 -10.82 17.01 6.72
C LEU A 9 -12.06 17.16 5.84
N ALA A 10 -12.74 16.07 5.48
CA ALA A 10 -13.96 16.11 4.72
C ALA A 10 -15.06 16.93 5.43
N ASN A 11 -15.16 16.81 6.76
CA ASN A 11 -16.10 17.59 7.56
C ASN A 11 -15.73 19.10 7.58
N ALA A 12 -14.44 19.44 7.73
CA ALA A 12 -13.97 20.81 7.65
C ALA A 12 -14.29 21.44 6.27
N PHE A 13 -14.07 20.69 5.19
CA PHE A 13 -14.34 21.18 3.83
C PHE A 13 -15.83 21.29 3.48
N LYS A 14 -16.73 20.53 4.14
CA LYS A 14 -18.20 20.69 3.95
C LYS A 14 -18.65 22.09 4.27
N LYS A 15 -18.06 22.76 5.27
CA LYS A 15 -18.41 24.13 5.65
C LYS A 15 -18.08 25.14 4.55
N PHE A 16 -16.96 24.96 3.85
CA PHE A 16 -16.64 25.80 2.68
C PHE A 16 -17.63 25.60 1.54
N ARG A 17 -18.06 24.35 1.29
CA ARG A 17 -19.00 24.03 0.19
C ARG A 17 -20.41 24.55 0.42
N SER A 18 -20.82 24.75 1.68
CA SER A 18 -22.16 25.24 2.01
C SER A 18 -22.32 26.74 1.79
N LYS A 19 -21.22 27.49 1.61
CA LYS A 19 -21.21 28.95 1.40
C LYS A 19 -20.88 29.25 -0.05
N GLY A 20 -21.75 29.98 -0.75
CA GLY A 20 -21.55 30.32 -2.16
C GLY A 20 -20.42 31.34 -2.40
N LYS A 21 -20.20 32.25 -1.43
CA LYS A 21 -19.05 33.16 -1.37
C LYS A 21 -18.32 32.95 -0.06
N LEU A 22 -17.00 33.04 -0.08
CA LEU A 22 -16.16 32.92 1.09
C LEU A 22 -15.51 34.27 1.41
N THR A 23 -15.49 34.60 2.69
CA THR A 23 -14.74 35.73 3.23
C THR A 23 -13.43 35.27 3.84
N GLU A 24 -12.50 36.18 4.06
CA GLU A 24 -11.25 35.88 4.78
C GLU A 24 -11.51 35.27 6.16
N ALA A 25 -12.54 35.71 6.88
CA ALA A 25 -12.94 35.13 8.16
C ALA A 25 -13.39 33.67 8.03
N ASP A 26 -14.15 33.35 7.00
CA ASP A 26 -14.57 31.95 6.72
C ASP A 26 -13.39 31.03 6.44
N VAL A 27 -12.41 31.54 5.68
CA VAL A 27 -11.17 30.77 5.39
C VAL A 27 -10.40 30.52 6.69
N LYS A 28 -10.20 31.54 7.53
CA LYS A 28 -9.50 31.41 8.81
C LYS A 28 -10.20 30.44 9.77
N GLU A 29 -11.54 30.50 9.83
CA GLU A 29 -12.32 29.55 10.64
C GLU A 29 -12.16 28.11 10.15
N GLY A 30 -12.31 27.85 8.86
CA GLY A 30 -12.14 26.53 8.29
C GLY A 30 -10.70 26.00 8.43
N MET A 31 -9.69 26.86 8.28
CA MET A 31 -8.30 26.48 8.52
C MET A 31 -8.02 26.15 9.98
N ARG A 32 -8.76 26.74 10.93
CA ARG A 32 -8.69 26.33 12.34
C ARG A 32 -9.16 24.87 12.55
N GLU A 33 -10.21 24.45 11.84
CA GLU A 33 -10.67 23.05 11.90
C GLU A 33 -9.69 22.09 11.24
N VAL A 34 -9.13 22.48 10.10
CA VAL A 34 -8.06 21.70 9.44
C VAL A 34 -6.85 21.56 10.38
N LYS A 35 -6.47 22.64 11.08
CA LYS A 35 -5.41 22.61 12.09
C LYS A 35 -5.69 21.60 13.20
N LEU A 36 -6.91 21.60 13.75
CA LEU A 36 -7.32 20.66 14.79
C LEU A 36 -7.29 19.22 14.26
N ALA A 37 -7.81 18.97 13.06
CA ALA A 37 -7.78 17.65 12.43
C ALA A 37 -6.35 17.10 12.26
N LEU A 38 -5.40 17.92 11.85
CA LEU A 38 -3.99 17.54 11.72
C LEU A 38 -3.32 17.27 13.07
N LEU A 39 -3.61 18.07 14.11
CA LEU A 39 -3.09 17.85 15.46
C LEU A 39 -3.65 16.57 16.07
N GLU A 40 -4.94 16.29 15.91
CA GLU A 40 -5.56 15.04 16.36
C GLU A 40 -5.07 13.83 15.57
N ALA A 41 -4.60 14.03 14.34
CA ALA A 41 -3.92 13.02 13.54
C ALA A 41 -2.45 12.83 13.94
N ASP A 42 -2.01 13.43 15.04
CA ASP A 42 -0.64 13.33 15.57
C ASP A 42 0.42 13.86 14.58
N VAL A 43 0.07 14.89 13.80
CA VAL A 43 1.05 15.62 12.97
C VAL A 43 1.86 16.58 13.84
N ASN A 44 3.16 16.66 13.58
CA ASN A 44 4.06 17.52 14.37
C ASN A 44 3.61 18.99 14.36
N PHE A 45 3.58 19.63 15.52
CA PHE A 45 3.08 21.00 15.68
C PHE A 45 3.77 22.02 14.77
N LYS A 46 5.10 21.92 14.56
CA LYS A 46 5.84 22.81 13.67
C LYS A 46 5.37 22.65 12.22
N VAL A 47 5.13 21.41 11.83
CA VAL A 47 4.61 21.05 10.49
C VAL A 47 3.21 21.61 10.29
N VAL A 48 2.32 21.40 11.27
CA VAL A 48 0.94 21.93 11.21
C VAL A 48 0.95 23.45 11.12
N LYS A 49 1.77 24.14 11.91
CA LYS A 49 1.87 25.61 11.88
C LYS A 49 2.32 26.11 10.50
N ALA A 50 3.39 25.53 9.95
CA ALA A 50 3.90 25.91 8.63
C ALA A 50 2.88 25.65 7.53
N PHE A 51 2.24 24.48 7.54
CA PHE A 51 1.20 24.10 6.58
C PHE A 51 -0.01 25.06 6.61
N ILE A 52 -0.58 25.30 7.81
CA ILE A 52 -1.74 26.18 7.97
C ILE A 52 -1.43 27.61 7.52
N ASN A 53 -0.25 28.12 7.84
CA ASN A 53 0.16 29.46 7.40
C ASN A 53 0.24 29.54 5.86
N SER A 54 0.92 28.58 5.22
CA SER A 54 1.07 28.54 3.76
C SER A 54 -0.28 28.42 3.05
N VAL A 55 -1.15 27.51 3.52
CA VAL A 55 -2.49 27.35 2.95
C VAL A 55 -3.34 28.62 3.15
N THR A 56 -3.32 29.22 4.36
CA THR A 56 -4.13 30.40 4.65
C THR A 56 -3.70 31.58 3.80
N GLU A 57 -2.41 31.84 3.68
CA GLU A 57 -1.86 32.92 2.85
C GLU A 57 -2.32 32.79 1.39
N ARG A 58 -2.27 31.60 0.83
CA ARG A 58 -2.73 31.33 -0.54
C ARG A 58 -4.26 31.39 -0.69
N ALA A 59 -4.99 30.92 0.32
CA ALA A 59 -6.45 30.81 0.29
C ALA A 59 -7.18 32.15 0.50
N VAL A 60 -6.55 33.13 1.14
CA VAL A 60 -7.14 34.51 1.30
C VAL A 60 -6.82 35.44 0.12
N GLY A 61 -6.08 34.98 -0.88
CA GLY A 61 -5.82 35.76 -2.09
C GLY A 61 -7.10 36.10 -2.84
N ALA A 62 -7.16 37.34 -3.45
CA ALA A 62 -8.33 37.81 -4.17
C ALA A 62 -8.80 36.82 -5.26
N GLU A 63 -7.87 36.20 -5.99
CA GLU A 63 -8.17 35.20 -7.01
C GLU A 63 -9.00 34.01 -6.50
N VAL A 64 -8.83 33.62 -5.23
CA VAL A 64 -9.58 32.53 -4.63
C VAL A 64 -10.94 33.02 -4.13
N LEU A 65 -10.98 34.14 -3.43
CA LEU A 65 -12.22 34.67 -2.83
C LEU A 65 -13.21 35.18 -3.90
N GLU A 66 -12.73 35.71 -5.01
CA GLU A 66 -13.53 36.18 -6.15
C GLU A 66 -13.86 35.08 -7.17
N SER A 67 -13.31 33.86 -6.98
CA SER A 67 -13.57 32.71 -7.84
C SER A 67 -15.04 32.29 -7.80
N LEU A 68 -15.54 31.76 -8.93
CA LEU A 68 -16.86 31.11 -9.00
C LEU A 68 -16.97 29.87 -8.13
N LEU A 69 -15.84 29.25 -7.78
CA LEU A 69 -15.77 27.99 -7.02
C LEU A 69 -14.70 28.05 -5.90
N PRO A 70 -14.82 28.98 -4.94
CA PRO A 70 -13.77 29.24 -3.96
C PRO A 70 -13.46 28.03 -3.07
N ALA A 71 -14.47 27.25 -2.67
CA ALA A 71 -14.27 26.04 -1.89
C ALA A 71 -13.42 25.00 -2.61
N GLN A 72 -13.57 24.84 -3.92
CA GLN A 72 -12.77 23.92 -4.71
C GLN A 72 -11.32 24.40 -4.87
N GLN A 73 -11.12 25.72 -5.01
CA GLN A 73 -9.79 26.31 -5.04
C GLN A 73 -9.04 26.08 -3.72
N ILE A 74 -9.71 26.20 -2.57
CA ILE A 74 -9.11 25.90 -1.27
C ILE A 74 -8.70 24.44 -1.17
N VAL A 75 -9.56 23.50 -1.58
CA VAL A 75 -9.22 22.06 -1.58
C VAL A 75 -8.02 21.79 -2.49
N LYS A 76 -7.94 22.44 -3.65
CA LYS A 76 -6.78 22.34 -4.55
C LYS A 76 -5.51 22.85 -3.88
N ILE A 77 -5.55 24.02 -3.23
CA ILE A 77 -4.40 24.57 -2.50
C ILE A 77 -3.95 23.63 -1.39
N VAL A 78 -4.88 23.08 -0.62
CA VAL A 78 -4.59 22.09 0.44
C VAL A 78 -3.92 20.84 -0.15
N ASN A 79 -4.41 20.33 -1.28
CA ASN A 79 -3.81 19.18 -1.95
C ASN A 79 -2.36 19.48 -2.38
N GLU A 80 -2.11 20.59 -3.03
CA GLU A 80 -0.78 21.02 -3.47
C GLU A 80 0.19 21.19 -2.29
N GLU A 81 -0.26 21.76 -1.18
CA GLU A 81 0.55 21.93 0.02
C GLU A 81 0.82 20.59 0.73
N LEU A 82 -0.14 19.66 0.73
CA LEU A 82 0.09 18.30 1.23
C LEU A 82 1.15 17.58 0.40
N ILE A 83 1.07 17.66 -0.93
CA ILE A 83 2.07 17.07 -1.84
C ILE A 83 3.44 17.68 -1.55
N ARG A 84 3.55 19.00 -1.45
CA ARG A 84 4.80 19.70 -1.13
C ARG A 84 5.37 19.30 0.23
N LEU A 85 4.53 19.20 1.24
CA LEU A 85 4.90 18.79 2.60
C LEU A 85 5.53 17.38 2.61
N MET A 86 4.98 16.46 1.81
CA MET A 86 5.46 15.09 1.71
C MET A 86 6.65 14.89 0.76
N GLY A 87 7.09 15.96 0.07
CA GLY A 87 8.32 15.93 -0.73
C GLY A 87 8.16 16.24 -2.21
N GLY A 88 6.94 16.48 -2.69
CA GLY A 88 6.63 16.89 -4.07
C GLY A 88 6.65 15.73 -5.07
N GLU A 89 7.80 15.11 -5.25
CA GLU A 89 8.02 14.05 -6.23
C GLU A 89 8.22 12.68 -5.57
N THR A 90 7.96 11.62 -6.34
CA THR A 90 8.23 10.24 -5.93
C THR A 90 9.73 9.98 -5.84
N PRO A 91 10.27 9.72 -4.65
CA PRO A 91 11.71 9.50 -4.50
C PRO A 91 12.12 8.12 -5.01
N LYS A 92 13.27 8.07 -5.68
CA LYS A 92 13.85 6.82 -6.17
C LYS A 92 14.98 6.35 -5.27
N ILE A 93 15.29 5.06 -5.33
CA ILE A 93 16.53 4.50 -4.77
C ILE A 93 17.69 4.92 -5.67
N ASN A 94 18.77 5.37 -5.04
CA ASN A 94 20.01 5.63 -5.75
C ASN A 94 20.67 4.30 -6.12
N ILE A 95 20.89 4.07 -7.40
CA ILE A 95 21.56 2.88 -7.90
C ILE A 95 23.04 3.21 -8.11
N SER A 96 23.91 2.38 -7.56
CA SER A 96 25.35 2.54 -7.74
C SER A 96 25.74 2.33 -9.21
N PRO A 97 26.55 3.20 -9.81
CA PRO A 97 27.07 3.00 -11.15
C PRO A 97 28.01 1.78 -11.24
N LYS A 98 28.59 1.37 -10.10
CA LYS A 98 29.42 0.16 -9.98
C LYS A 98 28.72 -0.83 -9.04
N PRO A 99 28.21 -1.96 -9.56
CA PRO A 99 27.58 -2.98 -8.71
C PRO A 99 28.53 -3.54 -7.65
N PRO A 100 27.99 -3.95 -6.50
CA PRO A 100 26.56 -3.92 -6.11
C PRO A 100 26.12 -2.56 -5.56
N THR A 101 24.81 -2.24 -5.73
CA THR A 101 24.15 -1.21 -4.92
C THR A 101 23.98 -1.74 -3.51
N VAL A 102 24.54 -1.06 -2.52
CA VAL A 102 24.47 -1.47 -1.10
C VAL A 102 23.40 -0.66 -0.39
N ILE A 103 22.40 -1.33 0.14
CA ILE A 103 21.32 -0.77 0.94
C ILE A 103 21.46 -1.26 2.37
N MET A 104 21.55 -0.36 3.33
CA MET A 104 21.64 -0.66 4.74
C MET A 104 20.28 -0.35 5.41
N MET A 105 19.62 -1.38 5.95
CA MET A 105 18.35 -1.23 6.69
C MET A 105 18.66 -0.93 8.16
N VAL A 106 18.16 0.19 8.69
CA VAL A 106 18.37 0.59 10.09
C VAL A 106 17.04 0.89 10.76
N GLY A 107 16.99 0.93 12.10
CA GLY A 107 15.78 1.26 12.87
C GLY A 107 15.64 0.43 14.14
N LEU A 108 14.62 0.72 14.93
CA LEU A 108 14.37 0.05 16.21
C LEU A 108 13.89 -1.40 16.02
N GLN A 109 13.92 -2.18 17.07
CA GLN A 109 13.36 -3.52 17.12
C GLN A 109 11.84 -3.47 16.87
N GLY A 110 11.32 -4.41 16.09
CA GLY A 110 9.89 -4.45 15.78
C GLY A 110 9.42 -3.47 14.70
N ALA A 111 10.28 -2.58 14.22
CA ALA A 111 9.95 -1.64 13.13
C ALA A 111 9.75 -2.33 11.76
N GLY A 112 10.12 -3.60 11.61
CA GLY A 112 9.90 -4.38 10.39
C GLY A 112 11.09 -4.39 9.41
N LYS A 113 12.33 -4.15 9.85
CA LYS A 113 13.55 -4.15 9.00
C LYS A 113 13.69 -5.42 8.19
N THR A 114 13.75 -6.57 8.84
CA THR A 114 13.94 -7.89 8.22
C THR A 114 12.89 -8.19 7.15
N THR A 115 11.63 -7.93 7.47
CA THR A 115 10.52 -8.14 6.52
C THR A 115 10.63 -7.19 5.33
N HIS A 116 10.94 -5.90 5.55
CA HIS A 116 11.05 -4.93 4.46
C HIS A 116 12.33 -5.08 3.66
N ALA A 117 13.42 -5.59 4.24
CA ALA A 117 14.61 -6.02 3.48
C ALA A 117 14.22 -7.07 2.43
N ALA A 118 13.47 -8.10 2.81
CA ALA A 118 13.00 -9.12 1.88
C ALA A 118 11.98 -8.58 0.86
N LYS A 119 11.05 -7.69 1.28
CA LYS A 119 10.08 -7.06 0.36
C LYS A 119 10.77 -6.19 -0.70
N ILE A 120 11.75 -5.39 -0.30
CA ILE A 120 12.55 -4.57 -1.22
C ILE A 120 13.33 -5.47 -2.17
N ALA A 121 13.98 -6.52 -1.66
CA ALA A 121 14.67 -7.51 -2.49
C ALA A 121 13.74 -8.15 -3.52
N ASN A 122 12.54 -8.57 -3.11
CA ASN A 122 11.53 -9.15 -4.00
C ASN A 122 11.11 -8.15 -5.10
N MET A 123 10.82 -6.90 -4.73
CA MET A 123 10.44 -5.86 -5.67
C MET A 123 11.54 -5.60 -6.73
N TYR A 124 12.82 -5.57 -6.33
CA TYR A 124 13.91 -5.38 -7.27
C TYR A 124 14.23 -6.62 -8.10
N LYS A 125 14.03 -7.81 -7.54
CA LYS A 125 14.09 -9.07 -8.29
C LYS A 125 13.06 -9.12 -9.42
N GLN A 126 11.83 -8.67 -9.17
CA GLN A 126 10.80 -8.54 -10.20
C GLN A 126 11.18 -7.53 -11.30
N LYS A 127 12.08 -6.60 -11.01
CA LYS A 127 12.68 -5.65 -11.97
C LYS A 127 13.99 -6.18 -12.58
N SER A 128 14.17 -7.50 -12.60
CA SER A 128 15.34 -8.18 -13.18
C SER A 128 16.68 -7.81 -12.52
N LYS A 129 16.67 -7.46 -11.22
CA LYS A 129 17.87 -7.33 -10.40
C LYS A 129 18.20 -8.65 -9.71
N ASN A 130 19.47 -8.83 -9.32
CA ASN A 130 19.96 -10.00 -8.61
C ASN A 130 20.36 -9.64 -7.16
N PRO A 131 19.35 -9.49 -6.24
CA PRO A 131 19.62 -9.08 -4.87
C PRO A 131 20.20 -10.19 -4.01
N LEU A 132 21.01 -9.79 -3.01
CA LEU A 132 21.51 -10.60 -1.92
C LEU A 132 21.08 -9.97 -0.59
N LEU A 133 20.53 -10.75 0.32
CA LEU A 133 20.27 -10.35 1.71
C LEU A 133 21.47 -10.70 2.57
N VAL A 134 21.85 -9.83 3.52
CA VAL A 134 22.97 -10.03 4.44
C VAL A 134 22.49 -9.94 5.87
N ALA A 135 22.69 -11.01 6.65
CA ALA A 135 22.20 -11.14 8.03
C ALA A 135 23.19 -10.55 9.03
N CYS A 136 23.02 -9.29 9.41
CA CYS A 136 23.84 -8.62 10.42
C CYS A 136 23.16 -8.47 11.80
N ASP A 137 21.92 -8.94 11.99
CA ASP A 137 21.29 -9.06 13.31
C ASP A 137 21.73 -10.37 13.96
N VAL A 138 22.87 -10.34 14.65
CA VAL A 138 23.49 -11.52 15.30
C VAL A 138 23.09 -11.68 16.76
N TYR A 139 22.44 -10.67 17.36
CA TYR A 139 22.16 -10.63 18.79
C TYR A 139 20.87 -11.36 19.17
N ARG A 140 19.94 -11.50 18.23
CA ARG A 140 18.70 -12.24 18.45
C ARG A 140 18.85 -13.67 17.93
N PRO A 141 18.61 -14.69 18.78
CA PRO A 141 18.88 -16.09 18.41
C PRO A 141 18.24 -16.54 17.10
N ALA A 142 17.03 -16.07 16.79
CA ALA A 142 16.28 -16.47 15.60
C ALA A 142 16.34 -15.47 14.43
N ALA A 143 17.10 -14.35 14.53
CA ALA A 143 17.06 -13.30 13.50
C ALA A 143 17.64 -13.76 12.17
N ILE A 144 18.76 -14.50 12.20
CA ILE A 144 19.40 -15.05 11.01
C ILE A 144 18.45 -16.04 10.31
N ASP A 145 17.82 -16.94 11.07
CA ASP A 145 16.89 -17.91 10.51
C ASP A 145 15.60 -17.25 10.01
N GLN A 146 15.13 -16.22 10.69
CA GLN A 146 14.02 -15.40 10.22
C GLN A 146 14.33 -14.78 8.86
N LEU A 147 15.53 -14.18 8.68
CA LEU A 147 15.92 -13.62 7.39
C LEU A 147 16.02 -14.68 6.30
N LYS A 148 16.54 -15.89 6.62
CA LYS A 148 16.57 -17.03 5.69
C LYS A 148 15.17 -17.44 5.25
N ILE A 149 14.24 -17.62 6.19
CA ILE A 149 12.85 -18.01 5.90
C ILE A 149 12.17 -16.98 4.97
N VAL A 150 12.28 -15.69 5.27
CA VAL A 150 11.69 -14.66 4.42
C VAL A 150 12.41 -14.53 3.07
N GLY A 151 13.73 -14.73 3.03
CA GLY A 151 14.52 -14.78 1.80
C GLY A 151 14.10 -15.94 0.89
N GLU A 152 13.96 -17.15 1.46
CA GLU A 152 13.47 -18.34 0.76
C GLU A 152 12.05 -18.13 0.20
N SER A 153 11.15 -17.50 0.96
CA SER A 153 9.78 -17.24 0.52
C SER A 153 9.67 -16.39 -0.74
N VAL A 154 10.71 -15.58 -1.02
CA VAL A 154 10.82 -14.72 -2.22
C VAL A 154 11.91 -15.20 -3.18
N ASN A 155 12.53 -16.37 -2.90
CA ASN A 155 13.63 -16.93 -3.67
C ASN A 155 14.80 -15.94 -3.83
N VAL A 156 15.22 -15.28 -2.75
CA VAL A 156 16.38 -14.40 -2.68
C VAL A 156 17.42 -15.02 -1.74
N PRO A 157 18.68 -15.18 -2.18
CA PRO A 157 19.71 -15.79 -1.35
C PRO A 157 20.05 -14.91 -0.14
N VAL A 158 20.44 -15.56 0.96
CA VAL A 158 20.83 -14.92 2.22
C VAL A 158 22.25 -15.31 2.57
N PHE A 159 23.10 -14.32 2.76
CA PHE A 159 24.47 -14.48 3.24
C PHE A 159 24.51 -14.33 4.76
N SER A 160 25.15 -15.26 5.46
CA SER A 160 25.41 -15.17 6.89
C SER A 160 26.70 -15.90 7.26
N LEU A 161 27.39 -15.44 8.32
CA LEU A 161 28.56 -16.08 8.89
C LEU A 161 28.29 -16.61 10.33
N GLY A 162 26.99 -16.71 10.70
CA GLY A 162 26.57 -17.12 12.04
C GLY A 162 26.65 -15.97 13.05
N SER A 163 26.35 -16.29 14.33
CA SER A 163 26.21 -15.31 15.40
C SER A 163 27.50 -14.97 16.17
N LYS A 164 28.62 -15.62 15.84
CA LYS A 164 29.91 -15.41 16.53
C LYS A 164 30.80 -14.37 15.86
N ILE A 165 30.49 -13.97 14.65
CA ILE A 165 31.24 -12.98 13.85
C ILE A 165 30.61 -11.60 14.02
N SER A 166 31.43 -10.55 14.03
CA SER A 166 30.92 -9.19 14.20
C SER A 166 30.06 -8.75 13.02
N PRO A 167 28.97 -7.97 13.23
CA PRO A 167 28.14 -7.45 12.17
C PRO A 167 28.92 -6.68 11.10
N VAL A 168 29.98 -5.99 11.48
CA VAL A 168 30.84 -5.23 10.57
C VAL A 168 31.58 -6.17 9.61
N GLU A 169 32.13 -7.28 10.14
CA GLU A 169 32.81 -8.28 9.30
C GLU A 169 31.84 -9.02 8.38
N ILE A 170 30.64 -9.35 8.89
CA ILE A 170 29.59 -9.98 8.09
C ILE A 170 29.17 -9.05 6.95
N ALA A 171 28.98 -7.76 7.20
CA ALA A 171 28.60 -6.78 6.20
C ALA A 171 29.67 -6.67 5.09
N LYS A 172 30.96 -6.56 5.47
CA LYS A 172 32.07 -6.55 4.51
C LYS A 172 32.12 -7.81 3.66
N ALA A 173 32.11 -8.98 4.33
CA ALA A 173 32.14 -10.27 3.65
C ALA A 173 30.95 -10.47 2.72
N GLY A 174 29.75 -10.01 3.12
CA GLY A 174 28.54 -10.05 2.30
C GLY A 174 28.66 -9.22 1.03
N VAL A 175 29.19 -8.01 1.12
CA VAL A 175 29.44 -7.15 -0.06
C VAL A 175 30.49 -7.79 -1.00
N GLU A 176 31.57 -8.33 -0.46
CA GLU A 176 32.59 -9.03 -1.27
C GLU A 176 32.03 -10.32 -1.89
N HIS A 177 31.21 -11.07 -1.17
CA HIS A 177 30.51 -12.24 -1.71
C HIS A 177 29.62 -11.84 -2.89
N ALA A 178 28.87 -10.74 -2.76
CA ALA A 178 28.00 -10.22 -3.82
C ALA A 178 28.80 -9.87 -5.08
N LYS A 179 29.93 -9.17 -4.94
CA LYS A 179 30.81 -8.84 -6.07
C LYS A 179 31.33 -10.08 -6.80
N LYS A 180 31.75 -11.10 -6.05
CA LYS A 180 32.29 -12.34 -6.61
C LYS A 180 31.25 -13.21 -7.31
N ASN A 181 30.00 -13.15 -6.85
CA ASN A 181 28.90 -13.99 -7.36
C ASN A 181 27.93 -13.26 -8.29
N GLY A 182 28.27 -12.04 -8.72
CA GLY A 182 27.48 -11.30 -9.71
C GLY A 182 26.13 -10.77 -9.19
N HIS A 183 26.00 -10.55 -7.88
CA HIS A 183 24.86 -9.83 -7.34
C HIS A 183 25.01 -8.33 -7.58
N ASP A 184 23.96 -7.70 -8.09
CA ASP A 184 23.96 -6.27 -8.41
C ASP A 184 23.38 -5.39 -7.30
N MET A 185 22.77 -6.02 -6.28
CA MET A 185 22.19 -5.36 -5.12
C MET A 185 22.47 -6.16 -3.84
N VAL A 186 22.82 -5.46 -2.77
CA VAL A 186 23.02 -6.04 -1.43
C VAL A 186 22.13 -5.29 -0.45
N ILE A 187 21.34 -6.01 0.32
CA ILE A 187 20.49 -5.42 1.36
C ILE A 187 20.93 -5.99 2.70
N ILE A 188 21.50 -5.12 3.54
CA ILE A 188 22.04 -5.46 4.84
C ILE A 188 20.95 -5.27 5.88
N ASP A 189 20.50 -6.36 6.50
CA ASP A 189 19.56 -6.34 7.64
C ASP A 189 20.35 -6.20 8.94
N THR A 190 20.31 -5.02 9.55
CA THR A 190 21.05 -4.73 10.78
C THR A 190 20.23 -5.02 12.03
N ALA A 191 20.90 -5.19 13.15
CA ALA A 191 20.26 -5.31 14.45
C ALA A 191 19.39 -4.08 14.77
N GLY A 192 18.35 -4.31 15.58
CA GLY A 192 17.57 -3.25 16.20
C GLY A 192 17.44 -3.52 17.69
N ARG A 193 17.48 -2.46 18.49
CA ARG A 193 17.19 -2.52 19.92
C ARG A 193 15.87 -1.82 20.22
N LEU A 194 15.34 -2.04 21.43
CA LEU A 194 14.08 -1.42 21.86
C LEU A 194 14.17 0.10 21.94
N HIS A 195 15.35 0.61 22.26
CA HIS A 195 15.65 2.02 22.36
C HIS A 195 16.94 2.37 21.62
N ILE A 196 17.11 3.62 21.27
CA ILE A 196 18.36 4.13 20.72
C ILE A 196 19.37 4.20 21.86
N ASP A 197 20.44 3.44 21.74
CA ASP A 197 21.57 3.48 22.68
C ASP A 197 22.89 3.71 21.91
N GLU A 198 23.91 4.12 22.63
CA GLU A 198 25.22 4.49 22.07
C GLU A 198 25.88 3.28 21.37
N ALA A 199 25.81 2.09 21.97
CA ALA A 199 26.43 0.89 21.41
C ALA A 199 25.82 0.49 20.06
N LEU A 200 24.48 0.59 19.92
CA LEU A 200 23.81 0.35 18.63
C LEU A 200 24.28 1.38 17.59
N MET A 201 24.31 2.66 17.96
CA MET A 201 24.67 3.72 17.02
C MET A 201 26.13 3.63 16.58
N GLU A 202 27.05 3.32 17.50
CA GLU A 202 28.45 3.06 17.14
C GLU A 202 28.61 1.88 16.18
N GLU A 203 27.87 0.78 16.40
CA GLU A 203 27.92 -0.37 15.51
C GLU A 203 27.43 0.00 14.11
N LEU A 204 26.29 0.71 14.02
CA LEU A 204 25.74 1.15 12.72
C LEU A 204 26.70 2.11 11.99
N VAL A 205 27.38 3.01 12.71
CA VAL A 205 28.42 3.89 12.15
C VAL A 205 29.62 3.08 11.65
N LYS A 206 30.05 2.05 12.38
CA LYS A 206 31.15 1.16 11.97
C LYS A 206 30.77 0.34 10.71
N ILE A 207 29.52 -0.17 10.63
CA ILE A 207 29.01 -0.85 9.43
C ILE A 207 29.00 0.15 8.27
N LYS A 208 28.39 1.33 8.43
CA LYS A 208 28.34 2.38 7.39
C LYS A 208 29.73 2.68 6.84
N SER A 209 30.71 2.93 7.72
CA SER A 209 32.09 3.26 7.30
C SER A 209 32.77 2.11 6.56
N SER A 210 32.43 0.86 6.91
CA SER A 210 33.09 -0.34 6.38
C SER A 210 32.60 -0.71 4.98
N VAL A 211 31.32 -0.49 4.65
CA VAL A 211 30.71 -0.90 3.37
C VAL A 211 30.33 0.26 2.47
N ASN A 212 30.38 1.49 2.98
CA ASN A 212 30.02 2.71 2.28
C ASN A 212 28.71 2.56 1.49
N PRO A 213 27.56 2.39 2.18
CA PRO A 213 26.29 2.05 1.55
C PRO A 213 25.83 3.18 0.61
N THR A 214 25.26 2.80 -0.53
CA THR A 214 24.61 3.73 -1.46
C THR A 214 23.34 4.32 -0.85
N GLU A 215 22.64 3.52 -0.01
CA GLU A 215 21.42 3.89 0.66
C GLU A 215 21.46 3.44 2.12
N ILE A 216 21.03 4.32 3.01
CA ILE A 216 20.73 4.00 4.41
C ILE A 216 19.24 4.26 4.61
N LEU A 217 18.45 3.19 4.69
CA LEU A 217 17.01 3.25 4.81
C LEU A 217 16.58 3.01 6.26
N LEU A 218 16.03 4.05 6.87
CA LEU A 218 15.45 3.95 8.20
C LEU A 218 14.04 3.35 8.12
N THR A 219 13.84 2.25 8.80
CA THR A 219 12.53 1.60 8.94
C THR A 219 11.88 2.06 10.23
N VAL A 220 10.69 2.65 10.13
CA VAL A 220 9.88 3.11 11.27
C VAL A 220 8.43 2.67 11.15
N ASP A 221 7.82 2.37 12.28
CA ASP A 221 6.41 2.02 12.38
C ASP A 221 5.56 3.30 12.30
N ALA A 222 4.74 3.44 11.27
CA ALA A 222 3.89 4.62 11.06
C ALA A 222 2.85 4.80 12.18
N MET A 223 2.43 3.71 12.84
CA MET A 223 1.43 3.75 13.91
C MET A 223 1.95 4.43 15.20
N THR A 224 3.26 4.56 15.35
CA THR A 224 3.87 5.25 16.53
C THR A 224 3.80 6.77 16.45
N GLY A 225 3.29 7.34 15.33
CA GLY A 225 3.03 8.76 15.19
C GLY A 225 4.28 9.64 15.38
N GLN A 226 4.28 10.52 16.38
CA GLN A 226 5.41 11.43 16.65
C GLN A 226 6.69 10.70 17.12
N ASP A 227 6.58 9.54 17.75
CA ASP A 227 7.77 8.76 18.12
C ASP A 227 8.54 8.30 16.88
N ALA A 228 7.84 7.93 15.79
CA ALA A 228 8.48 7.65 14.50
C ALA A 228 9.30 8.84 13.99
N VAL A 229 8.78 10.06 14.16
CA VAL A 229 9.45 11.30 13.74
C VAL A 229 10.68 11.60 14.59
N ASN A 230 10.59 11.40 15.92
CA ASN A 230 11.70 11.58 16.84
C ASN A 230 12.83 10.58 16.57
N VAL A 231 12.47 9.31 16.36
CA VAL A 231 13.41 8.25 15.96
C VAL A 231 14.08 8.63 14.64
N ALA A 232 13.30 9.05 13.63
CA ALA A 232 13.82 9.43 12.33
C ALA A 232 14.81 10.60 12.42
N LYS A 233 14.54 11.59 13.27
CA LYS A 233 15.45 12.70 13.51
C LYS A 233 16.77 12.22 14.12
N THR A 234 16.72 11.41 15.18
CA THR A 234 17.93 10.92 15.87
C THR A 234 18.81 10.07 14.95
N PHE A 235 18.21 9.13 14.19
CA PHE A 235 18.95 8.33 13.23
C PHE A 235 19.54 9.19 12.10
N ASN A 236 18.82 10.22 11.65
CA ASN A 236 19.32 11.14 10.63
C ASN A 236 20.52 11.93 11.12
N ASP A 237 20.45 12.47 12.34
CA ASP A 237 21.52 13.30 12.93
C ASP A 237 22.82 12.49 13.10
N LEU A 238 22.74 11.18 13.37
CA LEU A 238 23.89 10.30 13.61
C LEU A 238 24.39 9.56 12.38
N LEU A 239 23.49 9.13 11.49
CA LEU A 239 23.85 8.28 10.35
C LEU A 239 23.71 8.98 8.99
N ASP A 240 23.12 10.18 8.94
CA ASP A 240 22.79 10.85 7.68
C ASP A 240 22.03 9.88 6.73
N ILE A 241 20.84 9.44 7.16
CA ILE A 241 20.01 8.49 6.40
C ILE A 241 19.70 9.05 5.01
N THR A 242 19.49 8.19 4.02
CA THR A 242 19.13 8.61 2.65
C THR A 242 17.64 8.55 2.36
N GLY A 243 16.87 7.87 3.20
CA GLY A 243 15.44 7.77 3.08
C GLY A 243 14.80 6.97 4.21
N VAL A 244 13.48 6.97 4.23
CA VAL A 244 12.65 6.33 5.24
C VAL A 244 11.72 5.31 4.60
N VAL A 245 11.53 4.18 5.29
CA VAL A 245 10.53 3.15 5.01
C VAL A 245 9.48 3.22 6.11
N LEU A 246 8.27 3.64 5.80
CA LEU A 246 7.14 3.62 6.73
C LEU A 246 6.45 2.26 6.68
N THR A 247 6.40 1.56 7.79
CA THR A 247 5.75 0.26 7.89
C THR A 247 4.36 0.36 8.52
N LYS A 248 3.55 -0.68 8.37
CA LYS A 248 2.20 -0.80 8.96
C LYS A 248 1.24 0.34 8.58
N MET A 249 1.43 0.89 7.38
CA MET A 249 0.59 1.99 6.88
C MET A 249 -0.87 1.57 6.66
N ASP A 250 -1.13 0.29 6.46
CA ASP A 250 -2.47 -0.30 6.39
C ASP A 250 -3.26 -0.12 7.69
N GLY A 251 -2.58 -0.19 8.84
CA GLY A 251 -3.16 0.06 10.18
C GLY A 251 -3.17 1.52 10.61
N ASP A 252 -2.40 2.40 9.95
CA ASP A 252 -2.34 3.82 10.32
C ASP A 252 -3.58 4.58 9.82
N THR A 253 -4.44 4.97 10.76
CA THR A 253 -5.64 5.76 10.48
C THR A 253 -5.42 7.27 10.61
N ARG A 254 -4.28 7.71 11.19
CA ARG A 254 -3.96 9.11 11.51
C ARG A 254 -3.06 9.77 10.46
N GLY A 255 -1.96 9.15 10.10
CA GLY A 255 -1.03 9.66 9.08
C GLY A 255 0.01 10.67 9.57
N GLY A 256 0.13 10.87 10.88
CA GLY A 256 1.03 11.89 11.45
C GLY A 256 2.49 11.71 11.08
N ALA A 257 2.99 10.48 11.09
CA ALA A 257 4.36 10.18 10.69
C ALA A 257 4.61 10.51 9.20
N ALA A 258 3.70 10.09 8.30
CA ALA A 258 3.84 10.33 6.86
C ALA A 258 3.91 11.83 6.52
N LEU A 259 3.14 12.65 7.23
CA LEU A 259 3.12 14.10 7.03
C LEU A 259 4.30 14.84 7.69
N SER A 260 4.95 14.23 8.70
CA SER A 260 5.95 14.92 9.51
C SER A 260 7.39 14.57 9.19
N VAL A 261 7.66 13.31 8.81
CA VAL A 261 9.03 12.78 8.66
C VAL A 261 9.86 13.61 7.68
N LYS A 262 9.35 13.87 6.48
CA LYS A 262 10.10 14.63 5.46
C LYS A 262 10.42 16.05 5.92
N TYR A 263 9.45 16.73 6.54
CA TYR A 263 9.63 18.10 6.99
C TYR A 263 10.66 18.22 8.14
N ILE A 264 10.64 17.26 9.07
CA ILE A 264 11.52 17.29 10.25
C ILE A 264 12.94 16.83 9.93
N THR A 265 13.08 15.79 9.08
CA THR A 265 14.40 15.19 8.78
C THR A 265 15.03 15.73 7.50
N GLY A 266 14.27 16.38 6.63
CA GLY A 266 14.72 16.70 5.27
C GLY A 266 14.84 15.48 4.34
N LYS A 267 14.64 14.24 4.86
CA LYS A 267 14.84 13.00 4.10
C LYS A 267 13.53 12.46 3.53
N PRO A 268 13.56 11.93 2.30
CA PRO A 268 12.32 11.45 1.65
C PRO A 268 11.84 10.13 2.25
N ILE A 269 10.52 9.94 2.26
CA ILE A 269 9.93 8.62 2.45
C ILE A 269 10.02 7.91 1.11
N LYS A 270 10.73 6.76 1.03
CA LYS A 270 10.93 6.03 -0.23
C LYS A 270 9.95 4.90 -0.42
N PHE A 271 9.61 4.20 0.66
CA PHE A 271 8.70 3.05 0.63
C PHE A 271 7.68 3.10 1.73
N ILE A 272 6.53 2.48 1.47
CA ILE A 272 5.49 2.21 2.46
C ILE A 272 5.14 0.73 2.47
N GLY A 273 5.04 0.16 3.67
CA GLY A 273 4.56 -1.21 3.90
C GLY A 273 3.05 -1.21 4.12
N MET A 274 2.33 -1.95 3.29
CA MET A 274 0.87 -1.98 3.21
C MET A 274 0.26 -3.32 3.65
N GLY A 275 0.91 -4.01 4.59
CA GLY A 275 0.45 -5.30 5.11
C GLY A 275 1.57 -6.31 5.27
N GLU A 276 1.24 -7.55 5.60
CA GLU A 276 2.21 -8.61 5.94
C GLU A 276 2.77 -9.34 4.71
N LYS A 277 2.04 -9.42 3.61
CA LYS A 277 2.46 -10.15 2.40
C LYS A 277 3.76 -9.59 1.82
N MET A 278 4.57 -10.45 1.18
CA MET A 278 5.87 -10.06 0.62
C MET A 278 5.79 -9.10 -0.58
N ASP A 279 4.64 -8.99 -1.21
CA ASP A 279 4.32 -8.03 -2.26
C ASP A 279 3.68 -6.73 -1.73
N ALA A 280 3.32 -6.69 -0.44
CA ALA A 280 2.67 -5.54 0.18
C ALA A 280 3.68 -4.44 0.55
N ILE A 281 4.36 -3.90 -0.46
CA ILE A 281 5.25 -2.74 -0.38
C ILE A 281 5.03 -1.87 -1.62
N GLU A 282 4.98 -0.57 -1.44
CA GLU A 282 4.77 0.39 -2.53
C GLU A 282 5.83 1.50 -2.43
N LEU A 283 6.16 2.14 -3.57
CA LEU A 283 6.88 3.40 -3.58
C LEU A 283 6.00 4.49 -2.94
N PHE A 284 6.61 5.43 -2.26
CA PHE A 284 5.88 6.56 -1.70
C PHE A 284 5.58 7.60 -2.78
N HIS A 285 4.31 7.78 -3.09
CA HIS A 285 3.82 8.76 -4.05
C HIS A 285 3.10 9.90 -3.31
N PRO A 286 3.74 11.09 -3.13
CA PRO A 286 3.14 12.19 -2.39
C PRO A 286 1.77 12.64 -2.92
N ASP A 287 1.58 12.67 -4.23
CA ASP A 287 0.33 13.02 -4.90
C ASP A 287 -0.81 12.05 -4.58
N ARG A 288 -0.52 10.74 -4.63
CA ARG A 288 -1.49 9.69 -4.29
C ARG A 288 -1.84 9.72 -2.80
N MET A 289 -0.85 9.95 -1.93
CA MET A 289 -1.07 10.08 -0.49
C MET A 289 -1.94 11.30 -0.17
N ALA A 290 -1.67 12.45 -0.77
CA ALA A 290 -2.50 13.64 -0.62
C ALA A 290 -3.95 13.38 -1.06
N SER A 291 -4.15 12.74 -2.22
CA SER A 291 -5.47 12.37 -2.73
C SER A 291 -6.21 11.40 -1.78
N ARG A 292 -5.51 10.41 -1.21
CA ARG A 292 -6.08 9.48 -0.21
C ARG A 292 -6.49 10.23 1.06
N ILE A 293 -5.64 11.14 1.57
CA ILE A 293 -5.91 11.95 2.77
C ILE A 293 -7.15 12.84 2.56
N LEU A 294 -7.32 13.40 1.37
CA LEU A 294 -8.47 14.24 1.03
C LEU A 294 -9.75 13.46 0.65
N GLY A 295 -9.70 12.14 0.68
CA GLY A 295 -10.84 11.29 0.29
C GLY A 295 -11.19 11.36 -1.20
N MET A 296 -10.25 11.80 -2.04
CA MET A 296 -10.42 11.87 -3.49
C MET A 296 -10.13 10.54 -4.20
N GLY A 297 -9.74 9.52 -3.42
CA GLY A 297 -9.35 8.21 -3.92
C GLY A 297 -7.94 8.17 -4.51
N ASP A 298 -7.56 7.01 -4.99
CA ASP A 298 -6.26 6.77 -5.64
C ASP A 298 -6.46 5.92 -6.89
N ILE A 299 -6.99 6.55 -7.93
CA ILE A 299 -7.32 5.89 -9.19
C ILE A 299 -6.06 5.33 -9.87
N LEU A 300 -4.92 6.03 -9.76
CA LEU A 300 -3.68 5.61 -10.43
C LEU A 300 -3.14 4.31 -9.82
N SER A 301 -3.08 4.20 -8.49
CA SER A 301 -2.69 2.95 -7.84
C SER A 301 -3.68 1.81 -8.13
N LEU A 302 -4.97 2.12 -8.25
CA LEU A 302 -5.98 1.13 -8.63
C LEU A 302 -5.75 0.62 -10.06
N ILE A 303 -5.46 1.51 -11.01
CA ILE A 303 -5.14 1.16 -12.40
C ILE A 303 -3.87 0.32 -12.45
N GLU A 304 -2.79 0.73 -11.78
CA GLU A 304 -1.53 -0.03 -11.76
C GLU A 304 -1.70 -1.44 -11.17
N LYS A 305 -2.48 -1.58 -10.09
CA LYS A 305 -2.80 -2.89 -9.52
C LYS A 305 -3.67 -3.73 -10.47
N ALA A 306 -4.60 -3.10 -11.17
CA ALA A 306 -5.40 -3.76 -12.18
C ALA A 306 -4.54 -4.22 -13.37
N GLU A 307 -3.65 -3.36 -13.86
CA GLU A 307 -2.72 -3.70 -14.95
C GLU A 307 -1.75 -4.82 -14.56
N ALA A 308 -1.19 -4.79 -13.34
CA ALA A 308 -0.30 -5.83 -12.83
C ALA A 308 -0.99 -7.20 -12.68
N ALA A 309 -2.29 -7.20 -12.39
CA ALA A 309 -3.11 -8.41 -12.30
C ALA A 309 -3.73 -8.82 -13.65
N TYR A 310 -3.64 -7.96 -14.66
CA TYR A 310 -4.29 -8.12 -15.94
C TYR A 310 -3.42 -8.98 -16.87
N ASP A 311 -3.91 -10.18 -17.17
CA ASP A 311 -3.40 -11.01 -18.25
C ASP A 311 -4.26 -10.77 -19.51
N GLU A 312 -3.69 -10.09 -20.48
CA GLU A 312 -4.37 -9.69 -21.70
C GLU A 312 -4.96 -10.89 -22.48
N LYS A 313 -4.33 -12.06 -22.40
CA LYS A 313 -4.83 -13.29 -23.03
C LYS A 313 -6.08 -13.79 -22.31
N ASN A 314 -6.03 -13.85 -20.98
CA ASN A 314 -7.16 -14.29 -20.15
C ASN A 314 -8.35 -13.35 -20.25
N ALA A 315 -8.12 -12.05 -20.39
CA ALA A 315 -9.19 -11.06 -20.54
C ALA A 315 -9.93 -11.20 -21.90
N LYS A 316 -9.18 -11.40 -23.00
CA LYS A 316 -9.78 -11.64 -24.33
C LYS A 316 -10.55 -12.97 -24.38
N GLU A 317 -10.03 -14.01 -23.72
CA GLU A 317 -10.76 -15.29 -23.60
C GLU A 317 -12.02 -15.15 -22.77
N LEU A 318 -11.96 -14.41 -21.66
CA LEU A 318 -13.11 -14.15 -20.81
C LEU A 318 -14.19 -13.37 -21.54
N GLU A 319 -13.82 -12.29 -22.26
CA GLU A 319 -14.76 -11.52 -23.10
C GLU A 319 -15.43 -12.43 -24.15
N LYS A 320 -14.65 -13.31 -24.80
CA LYS A 320 -15.17 -14.30 -25.74
C LYS A 320 -16.14 -15.26 -25.08
N LYS A 321 -15.77 -15.84 -23.94
CA LYS A 321 -16.63 -16.76 -23.16
C LYS A 321 -17.92 -16.08 -22.67
N MET A 322 -17.82 -14.81 -22.24
CA MET A 322 -19.00 -14.01 -21.86
C MET A 322 -19.93 -13.77 -23.06
N ARG A 323 -19.37 -13.45 -24.22
CA ARG A 323 -20.14 -13.23 -25.46
C ARG A 323 -20.79 -14.51 -25.99
N GLU A 324 -20.10 -15.64 -25.84
CA GLU A 324 -20.57 -16.97 -26.25
C GLU A 324 -21.47 -17.65 -25.19
N GLN A 325 -21.69 -17.01 -24.04
CA GLN A 325 -22.47 -17.52 -22.88
C GLN A 325 -21.91 -18.84 -22.31
N THR A 326 -20.61 -19.07 -22.46
CA THR A 326 -19.90 -20.27 -21.98
C THR A 326 -19.23 -20.07 -20.63
N PHE A 327 -19.50 -18.94 -19.91
CA PHE A 327 -18.95 -18.64 -18.60
C PHE A 327 -19.32 -19.72 -17.58
N SER A 328 -18.31 -20.34 -16.97
CA SER A 328 -18.39 -21.49 -16.06
C SER A 328 -18.06 -21.16 -14.61
N LEU A 329 -18.28 -22.09 -13.68
CA LEU A 329 -17.82 -21.94 -12.30
C LEU A 329 -16.29 -21.99 -12.18
N GLU A 330 -15.59 -22.63 -13.13
CA GLU A 330 -14.12 -22.60 -13.19
C GLU A 330 -13.63 -21.18 -13.54
N ASP A 331 -14.26 -20.53 -14.53
CA ASP A 331 -13.94 -19.14 -14.88
C ASP A 331 -14.24 -18.18 -13.73
N PHE A 332 -15.34 -18.42 -13.00
CA PHE A 332 -15.69 -17.66 -11.82
C PHE A 332 -14.65 -17.81 -10.69
N LEU A 333 -14.17 -19.02 -10.45
CA LEU A 333 -13.10 -19.31 -9.50
C LEU A 333 -11.80 -18.59 -9.87
N GLU A 334 -11.44 -18.62 -11.13
CA GLU A 334 -10.25 -17.95 -11.64
C GLU A 334 -10.35 -16.42 -11.46
N GLN A 335 -11.51 -15.82 -11.77
CA GLN A 335 -11.75 -14.39 -11.53
C GLN A 335 -11.66 -14.03 -10.04
N MET A 336 -12.23 -14.84 -9.16
CA MET A 336 -12.09 -14.63 -7.71
C MET A 336 -10.63 -14.67 -7.25
N ARG A 337 -9.83 -15.59 -7.80
CA ARG A 337 -8.39 -15.69 -7.50
C ARG A 337 -7.61 -14.49 -8.04
N GLN A 338 -7.95 -13.99 -9.22
CA GLN A 338 -7.35 -12.77 -9.77
C GLN A 338 -7.67 -11.56 -8.92
N LEU A 339 -8.93 -11.37 -8.50
CA LEU A 339 -9.31 -10.30 -7.58
C LEU A 339 -8.54 -10.38 -6.25
N ARG A 340 -8.34 -11.59 -5.72
CA ARG A 340 -7.56 -11.80 -4.50
C ARG A 340 -6.07 -11.47 -4.68
N LYS A 341 -5.51 -11.65 -5.88
CA LYS A 341 -4.13 -11.24 -6.21
C LYS A 341 -3.97 -9.72 -6.27
N MET A 342 -5.02 -8.96 -6.63
CA MET A 342 -4.99 -7.48 -6.65
C MET A 342 -4.89 -6.86 -5.24
N GLY A 343 -5.07 -7.65 -4.18
CA GLY A 343 -5.01 -7.21 -2.79
C GLY A 343 -6.33 -7.35 -2.05
N ASN A 344 -6.39 -6.78 -0.83
CA ASN A 344 -7.61 -6.79 -0.03
C ASN A 344 -8.68 -5.91 -0.69
N LEU A 345 -9.90 -6.46 -0.89
CA LEU A 345 -11.02 -5.75 -1.51
C LEU A 345 -11.37 -4.43 -0.79
N ASP A 346 -11.23 -4.40 0.54
CA ASP A 346 -11.46 -3.17 1.31
C ASP A 346 -10.45 -2.07 0.95
N GLN A 347 -9.21 -2.46 0.64
CA GLN A 347 -8.19 -1.51 0.16
C GLN A 347 -8.50 -1.01 -1.25
N LEU A 348 -8.94 -1.89 -2.15
CA LEU A 348 -9.33 -1.52 -3.52
C LEU A 348 -10.55 -0.59 -3.54
N LEU A 349 -11.56 -0.90 -2.73
CA LEU A 349 -12.74 -0.04 -2.57
C LEU A 349 -12.40 1.32 -1.95
N GLY A 350 -11.46 1.34 -0.98
CA GLY A 350 -10.94 2.58 -0.39
C GLY A 350 -10.16 3.48 -1.35
N MET A 351 -9.69 2.94 -2.49
CA MET A 351 -9.03 3.72 -3.55
C MET A 351 -10.03 4.36 -4.53
N MET A 352 -11.31 3.94 -4.51
CA MET A 352 -12.33 4.50 -5.40
C MET A 352 -12.85 5.86 -4.87
N PRO A 353 -12.90 6.91 -5.72
CA PRO A 353 -13.42 8.20 -5.31
C PRO A 353 -14.92 8.11 -4.97
N GLY A 354 -15.31 8.75 -3.87
CA GLY A 354 -16.71 8.83 -3.44
C GLY A 354 -17.27 7.62 -2.68
N VAL A 355 -16.47 6.59 -2.44
CA VAL A 355 -16.84 5.45 -1.59
C VAL A 355 -16.58 5.81 -0.13
N ASN A 356 -17.65 6.07 0.63
CA ASN A 356 -17.54 6.34 2.07
C ASN A 356 -17.22 5.04 2.86
N ALA A 357 -16.28 5.12 3.79
CA ALA A 357 -15.93 4.02 4.68
C ALA A 357 -17.12 3.47 5.51
N GLY A 358 -18.17 4.28 5.71
CA GLY A 358 -19.44 3.83 6.31
C GLY A 358 -20.20 2.83 5.43
N ALA A 359 -20.17 2.99 4.12
CA ALA A 359 -20.72 2.03 3.17
C ALA A 359 -19.90 0.74 3.10
N LEU A 360 -18.59 0.83 3.30
CA LEU A 360 -17.67 -0.31 3.37
C LEU A 360 -17.90 -1.18 4.61
N LYS A 361 -18.22 -0.60 5.77
CA LYS A 361 -18.56 -1.38 6.99
C LYS A 361 -19.79 -2.26 6.80
N ASN A 362 -20.72 -1.87 5.94
CA ASN A 362 -21.91 -2.66 5.61
C ASN A 362 -21.68 -3.64 4.44
N ALA A 363 -20.62 -3.43 3.67
CA ALA A 363 -20.21 -4.26 2.54
C ALA A 363 -19.00 -5.13 2.86
N GLN A 364 -18.77 -5.47 4.16
CA GLN A 364 -17.73 -6.43 4.53
C GLN A 364 -17.85 -7.66 3.63
N VAL A 365 -17.05 -7.68 2.56
CA VAL A 365 -16.84 -8.89 1.78
C VAL A 365 -16.01 -9.79 2.69
N ASP A 366 -16.70 -10.62 3.45
CA ASP A 366 -16.10 -11.53 4.41
C ASP A 366 -15.14 -12.46 3.66
N GLU A 367 -13.83 -12.27 3.87
CA GLU A 367 -12.81 -13.17 3.28
C GLU A 367 -13.13 -14.64 3.58
N LYS A 368 -13.80 -14.91 4.70
CA LYS A 368 -14.31 -16.23 5.04
C LYS A 368 -15.43 -16.69 4.09
N GLN A 369 -16.27 -15.78 3.60
CA GLN A 369 -17.29 -16.14 2.61
C GLN A 369 -16.65 -16.46 1.25
N MET A 370 -15.64 -15.70 0.83
CA MET A 370 -14.88 -16.02 -0.39
C MET A 370 -14.17 -17.38 -0.28
N ALA A 371 -13.51 -17.65 0.85
CA ALA A 371 -12.88 -18.94 1.09
C ALA A 371 -13.89 -20.10 1.10
N ARG A 372 -15.11 -19.89 1.61
CA ARG A 372 -16.21 -20.86 1.58
C ARG A 372 -16.68 -21.14 0.15
N ILE A 373 -16.85 -20.08 -0.67
CA ILE A 373 -17.24 -20.23 -2.08
C ILE A 373 -16.15 -21.01 -2.84
N GLU A 374 -14.88 -20.67 -2.63
CA GLU A 374 -13.75 -21.39 -3.23
C GLU A 374 -13.76 -22.86 -2.82
N ALA A 375 -13.96 -23.18 -1.54
CA ALA A 375 -14.02 -24.56 -1.05
C ALA A 375 -15.17 -25.37 -1.68
N ILE A 376 -16.35 -24.76 -1.86
CA ILE A 376 -17.50 -25.39 -2.52
C ILE A 376 -17.14 -25.73 -3.97
N ILE A 377 -16.58 -24.78 -4.72
CA ILE A 377 -16.21 -25.00 -6.14
C ILE A 377 -15.11 -26.04 -6.27
N LEU A 378 -14.10 -26.00 -5.39
CA LEU A 378 -13.01 -27.01 -5.39
C LEU A 378 -13.48 -28.41 -5.06
N SER A 379 -14.59 -28.56 -4.31
CA SER A 379 -15.21 -29.85 -4.02
C SER A 379 -16.05 -30.43 -5.18
N MET A 380 -16.23 -29.66 -6.25
CA MET A 380 -16.87 -30.11 -7.50
C MET A 380 -15.86 -30.80 -8.40
N THR A 381 -16.33 -31.74 -9.23
CA THR A 381 -15.51 -32.31 -10.30
C THR A 381 -15.28 -31.27 -11.41
N PRO A 382 -14.23 -31.42 -12.24
CA PRO A 382 -14.01 -30.51 -13.36
C PRO A 382 -15.22 -30.39 -14.29
N GLU A 383 -15.93 -31.48 -14.55
CA GLU A 383 -17.13 -31.48 -15.36
C GLU A 383 -18.28 -30.68 -14.73
N GLU A 384 -18.46 -30.79 -13.41
CA GLU A 384 -19.48 -30.05 -12.66
C GLU A 384 -19.19 -28.53 -12.61
N ARG A 385 -17.90 -28.15 -12.60
CA ARG A 385 -17.50 -26.74 -12.68
C ARG A 385 -17.77 -26.13 -14.06
N LEU A 386 -17.55 -26.93 -15.12
CA LEU A 386 -17.81 -26.50 -16.49
C LEU A 386 -19.30 -26.49 -16.84
N LYS A 387 -20.07 -27.48 -16.32
CA LYS A 387 -21.50 -27.66 -16.59
C LYS A 387 -22.30 -27.77 -15.29
N PRO A 388 -22.58 -26.66 -14.59
CA PRO A 388 -23.27 -26.71 -13.30
C PRO A 388 -24.68 -27.34 -13.37
N ASP A 389 -25.30 -27.37 -14.54
CA ASP A 389 -26.66 -27.91 -14.77
C ASP A 389 -26.74 -29.42 -14.47
N ILE A 390 -25.60 -30.16 -14.49
CA ILE A 390 -25.56 -31.59 -14.13
C ILE A 390 -25.62 -31.84 -12.62
N ILE A 391 -25.53 -30.80 -11.78
CA ILE A 391 -25.45 -30.92 -10.32
C ILE A 391 -26.85 -31.20 -9.75
N ASN A 392 -27.18 -32.47 -9.62
CA ASN A 392 -28.42 -32.96 -9.01
C ASN A 392 -28.33 -33.02 -7.45
N GLY A 393 -29.42 -33.44 -6.80
CA GLY A 393 -29.47 -33.48 -5.32
C GLY A 393 -28.42 -34.41 -4.67
N SER A 394 -28.06 -35.54 -5.31
CA SER A 394 -27.00 -36.43 -4.84
C SER A 394 -25.63 -35.76 -4.90
N ARG A 395 -25.32 -35.11 -6.02
CA ARG A 395 -24.06 -34.38 -6.23
C ARG A 395 -23.94 -33.19 -5.26
N ARG A 396 -25.04 -32.45 -5.00
CA ARG A 396 -25.03 -31.36 -3.99
C ARG A 396 -24.68 -31.85 -2.60
N ARG A 397 -25.23 -33.01 -2.17
CA ARG A 397 -24.88 -33.63 -0.89
C ARG A 397 -23.39 -34.06 -0.80
N ARG A 398 -22.85 -34.62 -1.89
CA ARG A 398 -21.43 -34.99 -1.97
C ARG A 398 -20.52 -33.76 -1.89
N ILE A 399 -20.84 -32.69 -2.64
CA ILE A 399 -20.09 -31.42 -2.65
C ILE A 399 -20.12 -30.79 -1.26
N ALA A 400 -21.31 -30.71 -0.63
CA ALA A 400 -21.47 -30.18 0.72
C ALA A 400 -20.63 -30.94 1.75
N LYS A 401 -20.63 -32.29 1.69
CA LYS A 401 -19.80 -33.14 2.55
C LYS A 401 -18.31 -32.92 2.31
N GLY A 402 -17.89 -32.72 1.04
CA GLY A 402 -16.51 -32.52 0.65
C GLY A 402 -15.90 -31.20 1.15
N CYS A 403 -16.71 -30.13 1.18
CA CYS A 403 -16.28 -28.80 1.67
C CYS A 403 -16.59 -28.56 3.17
N GLY A 404 -17.24 -29.50 3.86
CA GLY A 404 -17.64 -29.33 5.27
C GLY A 404 -18.75 -28.32 5.49
N MET A 405 -19.61 -28.06 4.49
CA MET A 405 -20.69 -27.09 4.54
C MET A 405 -22.07 -27.71 4.35
N GLY A 406 -23.13 -26.93 4.53
CA GLY A 406 -24.50 -27.36 4.31
C GLY A 406 -24.87 -27.45 2.82
N VAL A 407 -25.85 -28.29 2.49
CA VAL A 407 -26.43 -28.33 1.12
C VAL A 407 -27.05 -27.00 0.74
N GLU A 408 -27.52 -26.24 1.72
CA GLU A 408 -28.08 -24.89 1.54
C GLU A 408 -27.06 -23.88 0.98
N ASP A 409 -25.79 -23.99 1.43
CA ASP A 409 -24.71 -23.13 0.95
C ASP A 409 -24.38 -23.42 -0.51
N VAL A 410 -24.35 -24.70 -0.89
CA VAL A 410 -24.19 -25.13 -2.28
C VAL A 410 -25.33 -24.62 -3.15
N ASN A 411 -26.59 -24.74 -2.67
CA ASN A 411 -27.76 -24.22 -3.38
C ASN A 411 -27.72 -22.70 -3.56
N ARG A 412 -27.28 -21.97 -2.52
CA ARG A 412 -27.11 -20.52 -2.54
C ARG A 412 -26.10 -20.09 -3.59
N LEU A 413 -24.94 -20.74 -3.64
CA LEU A 413 -23.90 -20.48 -4.64
C LEU A 413 -24.42 -20.71 -6.06
N LEU A 414 -25.03 -21.84 -6.33
CA LEU A 414 -25.56 -22.17 -7.66
C LEU A 414 -26.62 -21.15 -8.11
N LYS A 415 -27.53 -20.75 -7.20
CA LYS A 415 -28.56 -19.73 -7.48
C LYS A 415 -27.92 -18.37 -7.77
N GLN A 416 -26.92 -17.95 -7.00
CA GLN A 416 -26.21 -16.69 -7.21
C GLN A 416 -25.47 -16.71 -8.55
N PHE A 417 -24.83 -17.82 -8.89
CA PHE A 417 -24.14 -17.99 -10.16
C PHE A 417 -25.11 -17.90 -11.36
N GLU A 418 -26.29 -18.52 -11.29
CA GLU A 418 -27.32 -18.39 -12.32
C GLU A 418 -27.85 -16.96 -12.47
N GLN A 419 -28.05 -16.26 -11.33
CA GLN A 419 -28.48 -14.86 -11.35
C GLN A 419 -27.44 -13.98 -12.01
N MET A 420 -26.15 -14.20 -11.70
CA MET A 420 -25.04 -13.48 -12.31
C MET A 420 -24.99 -13.75 -13.83
N LYS A 421 -25.12 -15.00 -14.29
CA LYS A 421 -25.20 -15.34 -15.73
C LYS A 421 -26.35 -14.60 -16.43
N LYS A 422 -27.53 -14.50 -15.79
CA LYS A 422 -28.67 -13.75 -16.33
C LYS A 422 -28.40 -12.26 -16.46
N MET A 423 -27.78 -11.64 -15.45
CA MET A 423 -27.39 -10.23 -15.50
C MET A 423 -26.34 -9.97 -16.59
N MET A 424 -25.34 -10.83 -16.72
CA MET A 424 -24.32 -10.74 -17.77
C MET A 424 -24.94 -10.83 -19.18
N LYS A 425 -25.92 -11.71 -19.36
CA LYS A 425 -26.68 -11.83 -20.62
C LYS A 425 -27.46 -10.55 -20.96
N GLN A 426 -28.01 -9.87 -19.95
CA GLN A 426 -28.73 -8.60 -20.14
C GLN A 426 -27.77 -7.46 -20.53
N LEU A 427 -26.55 -7.44 -19.96
CA LEU A 427 -25.53 -6.44 -20.25
C LEU A 427 -24.82 -6.64 -21.59
N SER A 428 -24.63 -7.89 -22.03
CA SER A 428 -24.03 -8.22 -23.33
C SER A 428 -24.99 -8.13 -24.51
N GLY A 429 -26.33 -8.07 -24.28
CA GLY A 429 -27.34 -7.89 -25.31
C GLY A 429 -27.44 -6.46 -25.84
N LYS A 430 -28.09 -6.27 -27.00
CA LYS A 430 -28.28 -4.97 -27.70
C LYS A 430 -28.79 -3.80 -26.84
N GLY A 431 -29.13 -4.03 -25.56
CA GLY A 431 -29.53 -3.00 -24.56
C GLY A 431 -28.40 -2.08 -24.10
N ALA A 432 -27.16 -2.55 -24.04
CA ALA A 432 -26.02 -1.76 -23.61
C ALA A 432 -25.68 -0.61 -24.58
N ARG A 433 -25.85 -0.82 -25.89
CA ARG A 433 -25.70 0.24 -26.92
C ARG A 433 -26.75 1.35 -26.79
N LYS A 434 -27.96 1.04 -26.31
CA LYS A 434 -29.05 2.01 -26.17
C LYS A 434 -28.91 2.86 -24.88
N MET A 435 -28.26 2.35 -23.83
CA MET A 435 -28.03 3.10 -22.57
C MET A 435 -26.83 4.05 -22.66
N LEU A 436 -25.73 3.66 -23.32
CA LEU A 436 -24.59 4.56 -23.55
C LEU A 436 -24.92 5.68 -24.56
N GLY A 437 -25.68 5.37 -25.62
CA GLY A 437 -26.10 6.37 -26.62
C GLY A 437 -27.07 7.43 -26.11
N ARG A 438 -27.87 7.14 -25.07
CA ARG A 438 -28.80 8.12 -24.46
C ARG A 438 -28.12 9.08 -23.45
N ARG A 439 -26.95 8.71 -22.90
CA ARG A 439 -26.20 9.58 -21.96
C ARG A 439 -25.20 10.53 -22.65
N MET A 440 -24.81 10.25 -23.88
CA MET A 440 -23.91 11.13 -24.65
C MET A 440 -24.65 12.10 -25.61
N GLY A 441 -25.98 12.02 -25.73
CA GLY A 441 -26.80 12.88 -26.59
C GLY A 441 -27.39 14.13 -25.91
N GLY A 442 -27.00 14.44 -24.67
CA GLY A 442 -27.56 15.54 -23.87
C GLY A 442 -26.65 16.76 -23.64
N PHE A 443 -25.54 16.87 -24.38
CA PHE A 443 -24.72 18.09 -24.41
C PHE A 443 -24.55 18.52 -25.88
N ARG A 444 -25.47 19.32 -26.32
CA ARG A 444 -25.33 20.30 -27.40
C ARG A 444 -25.73 21.65 -26.85
#